data_753f84d6b0293c10ddf630557b211077
#
_entry.id   753f84d6b0293c10ddf630557b211077
#
_cell.length_a   1.000
_cell.length_b   1.000
_cell.length_c   1.000
_cell.angle_alpha   90.00
_cell.angle_beta   90.00
_cell.angle_gamma   90.00
#
_symmetry.space_group_name_H-M   'P 1'
#
loop_
_entity.id
_entity.type
_entity.pdbx_description
1 polymer ?
#
loop_
_entity_poly.entity_id
_entity_poly.type
_entity_poly.pdbx_seq_one_letter_code
_entity_poly.pdbx_strand_id
1 'polypeptide(L)'
;YVKKSDCGLTFLQTNGDAVKTILFSEEHFLKGKNIRPQFPGRNVGLMFGFESSLNPFMQYPAYKEIAHLPHDQKYEIMKEADFKNKLLSQKPNLEDEIEKKLAETDNTKTREEIEKDAELLINLTTNYKTQFVLGTPPNYEPKKEDSIAEISQKKGISELEVMFDEMMKNNGKNLIYAAFTPYENYKLNFVEQAYGLKSSVAGGSDGGAH
;
A
#
# COMPACT_ATOMS: atom_id res chain seq x y z
N TYR A 1 17.94 -10.80 24.07
CA TYR A 1 18.91 -11.67 23.38
C TYR A 1 20.26 -10.96 23.24
N VAL A 2 20.33 -9.84 22.52
CA VAL A 2 21.59 -9.10 22.23
C VAL A 2 22.33 -8.64 23.47
N LYS A 3 21.65 -8.47 24.61
CA LYS A 3 22.30 -8.13 25.88
C LYS A 3 23.18 -9.26 26.47
N LYS A 4 22.93 -10.52 26.06
CA LYS A 4 23.57 -11.73 26.64
C LYS A 4 24.46 -12.46 25.63
N SER A 5 24.54 -12.02 24.37
CA SER A 5 25.35 -12.67 23.33
C SER A 5 26.23 -11.65 22.64
N ASP A 6 27.33 -12.10 22.06
CA ASP A 6 28.19 -11.30 21.21
C ASP A 6 27.70 -11.23 19.73
N CYS A 7 26.52 -11.78 19.47
CA CYS A 7 25.92 -11.74 18.13
C CYS A 7 25.44 -10.34 17.78
N GLY A 8 25.61 -9.96 16.51
CA GLY A 8 24.98 -8.80 15.92
C GLY A 8 23.49 -9.04 15.66
N LEU A 9 22.69 -7.98 15.71
CA LEU A 9 21.28 -7.97 15.34
C LEU A 9 21.04 -6.93 14.26
N THR A 10 20.49 -7.35 13.14
CA THR A 10 19.94 -6.46 12.13
C THR A 10 18.48 -6.84 11.83
N PHE A 11 17.64 -5.86 11.56
CA PHE A 11 16.23 -6.07 11.27
C PHE A 11 15.68 -4.88 10.47
N LEU A 12 14.67 -5.12 9.66
CA LEU A 12 13.99 -4.06 8.92
C LEU A 12 12.92 -3.42 9.81
N GLN A 13 13.00 -2.11 9.98
CA GLN A 13 12.04 -1.33 10.75
C GLN A 13 11.07 -0.62 9.79
N THR A 14 9.85 -1.11 9.72
CA THR A 14 8.82 -0.59 8.80
C THR A 14 7.51 -0.20 9.47
N ASN A 15 7.28 -0.65 10.71
CA ASN A 15 5.99 -0.49 11.38
C ASN A 15 6.14 -0.37 12.90
N GLY A 16 5.02 -0.20 13.58
CA GLY A 16 4.94 -0.05 15.02
C GLY A 16 5.54 1.27 15.52
N ASP A 17 6.05 1.26 16.72
CA ASP A 17 6.73 2.42 17.33
C ASP A 17 8.18 2.53 16.76
N ALA A 18 8.26 2.87 15.48
CA ALA A 18 9.51 2.84 14.72
C ALA A 18 10.55 3.80 15.32
N VAL A 19 10.14 5.00 15.69
CA VAL A 19 11.04 6.00 16.31
C VAL A 19 11.63 5.47 17.61
N LYS A 20 10.80 4.93 18.49
CA LYS A 20 11.25 4.37 19.77
C LYS A 20 12.22 3.20 19.58
N THR A 21 11.95 2.35 18.60
CA THR A 21 12.81 1.19 18.31
C THR A 21 14.17 1.61 17.78
N ILE A 22 14.26 2.59 16.90
CA ILE A 22 15.56 3.05 16.38
C ILE A 22 16.35 3.82 17.45
N LEU A 23 15.71 4.62 18.29
CA LEU A 23 16.36 5.31 19.39
C LEU A 23 16.88 4.32 20.46
N PHE A 24 16.11 3.30 20.80
CA PHE A 24 16.56 2.21 21.65
C PHE A 24 17.78 1.49 21.05
N SER A 25 17.77 1.23 19.76
CA SER A 25 18.90 0.59 19.06
C SER A 25 20.14 1.47 19.10
N GLU A 26 20.00 2.77 18.87
CA GLU A 26 21.10 3.75 18.95
C GLU A 26 21.73 3.79 20.35
N GLU A 27 20.91 3.87 21.40
CA GLU A 27 21.40 3.85 22.78
C GLU A 27 22.27 2.61 23.07
N HIS A 28 21.81 1.43 22.60
CA HIS A 28 22.53 0.19 22.82
C HIS A 28 23.77 0.07 21.93
N PHE A 29 23.70 0.57 20.71
CA PHE A 29 24.84 0.64 19.82
C PHE A 29 25.97 1.50 20.39
N LEU A 30 25.66 2.67 20.94
CA LEU A 30 26.61 3.55 21.59
C LEU A 30 27.25 2.94 22.85
N LYS A 31 26.57 1.95 23.47
CA LYS A 31 27.09 1.12 24.57
C LYS A 31 27.87 -0.12 24.09
N GLY A 32 28.25 -0.17 22.82
CA GLY A 32 29.06 -1.24 22.23
C GLY A 32 28.28 -2.50 21.83
N LYS A 33 26.95 -2.45 21.75
CA LYS A 33 26.15 -3.57 21.23
C LYS A 33 25.98 -3.45 19.73
N ASN A 34 26.21 -4.54 19.00
CA ASN A 34 26.06 -4.55 17.53
C ASN A 34 24.59 -4.71 17.14
N ILE A 35 23.82 -3.61 17.23
CA ILE A 35 22.42 -3.54 16.83
C ILE A 35 22.32 -2.55 15.66
N ARG A 36 21.86 -3.02 14.51
CA ARG A 36 21.79 -2.26 13.26
C ARG A 36 20.38 -2.34 12.67
N PRO A 37 19.43 -1.46 13.07
CA PRO A 37 18.14 -1.37 12.39
C PRO A 37 18.31 -0.87 10.97
N GLN A 38 17.67 -1.54 10.04
CA GLN A 38 17.54 -1.08 8.66
C GLN A 38 16.22 -0.31 8.51
N PHE A 39 16.23 0.74 7.73
CA PHE A 39 15.03 1.53 7.44
C PHE A 39 14.92 1.83 5.94
N PRO A 40 13.72 1.87 5.37
CA PRO A 40 13.54 2.31 3.99
C PRO A 40 13.79 3.83 3.91
N GLY A 41 14.52 4.26 2.90
CA GLY A 41 14.80 5.68 2.67
C GLY A 41 13.59 6.50 2.17
N ARG A 42 12.43 5.86 2.07
CA ARG A 42 11.12 6.39 1.71
C ARG A 42 10.04 5.61 2.44
N ASN A 43 8.80 6.08 2.40
CA ASN A 43 7.69 5.23 2.85
C ASN A 43 7.55 3.99 1.95
N VAL A 44 7.18 2.89 2.56
CA VAL A 44 6.73 1.69 1.86
C VAL A 44 5.34 1.97 1.31
N GLY A 45 5.09 1.67 0.05
CA GLY A 45 3.81 1.94 -0.57
C GLY A 45 3.59 1.11 -1.83
N LEU A 46 2.38 1.18 -2.34
CA LEU A 46 1.97 0.53 -3.59
C LEU A 46 1.42 1.56 -4.57
N MET A 47 1.47 1.20 -5.84
CA MET A 47 0.83 1.95 -6.92
C MET A 47 -0.37 1.15 -7.41
N PHE A 48 -1.56 1.77 -7.41
CA PHE A 48 -2.77 1.19 -7.97
C PHE A 48 -3.06 1.80 -9.33
N GLY A 49 -3.43 0.97 -10.28
CA GLY A 49 -3.80 1.38 -11.63
C GLY A 49 -4.61 0.30 -12.33
N PHE A 50 -5.37 0.66 -13.37
CA PHE A 50 -6.15 -0.33 -14.14
C PHE A 50 -5.29 -1.25 -15.01
N GLU A 51 -4.02 -0.89 -15.22
CA GLU A 51 -3.04 -1.76 -15.88
C GLU A 51 -2.23 -2.60 -14.87
N SER A 52 -2.37 -2.31 -13.56
CA SER A 52 -1.69 -3.04 -12.50
C SER A 52 -2.46 -4.30 -12.13
N SER A 53 -1.76 -5.34 -11.67
CA SER A 53 -2.36 -6.55 -11.11
C SER A 53 -3.14 -6.28 -9.83
N LEU A 54 -2.76 -5.23 -9.09
CA LEU A 54 -3.44 -4.79 -7.88
C LEU A 54 -4.12 -3.44 -8.12
N ASN A 55 -5.45 -3.41 -7.93
CA ASN A 55 -6.22 -2.17 -7.94
C ASN A 55 -7.45 -2.29 -7.01
N PRO A 56 -8.05 -1.16 -6.57
CA PRO A 56 -9.15 -1.17 -5.61
C PRO A 56 -10.42 -1.89 -6.08
N PHE A 57 -10.59 -2.08 -7.38
CA PHE A 57 -11.81 -2.65 -7.98
C PHE A 57 -11.70 -4.13 -8.31
N MET A 58 -10.54 -4.75 -8.13
CA MET A 58 -10.28 -6.14 -8.54
C MET A 58 -11.24 -7.16 -7.93
N GLN A 59 -11.84 -6.86 -6.78
CA GLN A 59 -12.81 -7.74 -6.10
C GLN A 59 -14.27 -7.40 -6.40
N TYR A 60 -14.54 -6.39 -7.23
CA TYR A 60 -15.91 -6.01 -7.59
C TYR A 60 -16.41 -6.84 -8.77
N PRO A 61 -17.63 -7.41 -8.68
CA PRO A 61 -18.16 -8.28 -9.74
C PRO A 61 -18.13 -7.64 -11.13
N ALA A 62 -18.55 -6.39 -11.26
CA ALA A 62 -18.53 -5.69 -12.55
C ALA A 62 -17.11 -5.55 -13.13
N TYR A 63 -16.10 -5.30 -12.28
CA TYR A 63 -14.73 -5.23 -12.75
C TYR A 63 -14.17 -6.60 -13.12
N LYS A 64 -14.51 -7.65 -12.38
CA LYS A 64 -14.10 -9.05 -12.69
C LYS A 64 -14.57 -9.47 -14.08
N GLU A 65 -15.77 -9.04 -14.52
CA GLU A 65 -16.30 -9.33 -15.86
C GLU A 65 -15.38 -8.85 -16.98
N ILE A 66 -14.66 -7.74 -16.79
CA ILE A 66 -13.81 -7.10 -17.81
C ILE A 66 -12.31 -7.20 -17.50
N ALA A 67 -11.91 -7.71 -16.35
CA ALA A 67 -10.51 -7.71 -15.89
C ALA A 67 -9.54 -8.39 -16.86
N HIS A 68 -10.02 -9.40 -17.58
CA HIS A 68 -9.26 -10.17 -18.57
C HIS A 68 -9.04 -9.45 -19.91
N LEU A 69 -9.75 -8.36 -20.17
CA LEU A 69 -9.68 -7.62 -21.43
C LEU A 69 -8.40 -6.77 -21.52
N PRO A 70 -7.90 -6.49 -22.74
CA PRO A 70 -6.86 -5.49 -22.96
C PRO A 70 -7.27 -4.12 -22.39
N HIS A 71 -6.28 -3.31 -21.98
CA HIS A 71 -6.53 -2.04 -21.31
C HIS A 71 -7.48 -1.12 -22.07
N ASP A 72 -7.25 -0.96 -23.38
CA ASP A 72 -8.07 -0.05 -24.21
C ASP A 72 -9.54 -0.49 -24.25
N GLN A 73 -9.80 -1.79 -24.32
CA GLN A 73 -11.17 -2.31 -24.27
C GLN A 73 -11.81 -2.12 -22.89
N LYS A 74 -11.06 -2.37 -21.80
CA LYS A 74 -11.52 -2.06 -20.44
C LYS A 74 -11.89 -0.59 -20.31
N TYR A 75 -11.02 0.29 -20.78
CA TYR A 75 -11.21 1.73 -20.68
C TYR A 75 -12.48 2.18 -21.39
N GLU A 76 -12.74 1.69 -22.62
CA GLU A 76 -13.97 2.04 -23.36
C GLU A 76 -15.23 1.61 -22.60
N ILE A 77 -15.25 0.42 -21.98
CA ILE A 77 -16.37 -0.04 -21.16
C ILE A 77 -16.51 0.81 -19.89
N MET A 78 -15.41 1.09 -19.21
CA MET A 78 -15.41 1.86 -17.97
C MET A 78 -15.82 3.34 -18.14
N LYS A 79 -15.72 3.89 -19.33
CA LYS A 79 -16.20 5.25 -19.65
C LYS A 79 -17.72 5.37 -19.59
N GLU A 80 -18.44 4.27 -19.79
CA GLU A 80 -19.90 4.28 -19.81
C GLU A 80 -20.47 4.56 -18.42
N ALA A 81 -21.41 5.50 -18.32
CA ALA A 81 -22.02 5.88 -17.05
C ALA A 81 -22.73 4.70 -16.36
N ASP A 82 -23.34 3.81 -17.13
CA ASP A 82 -24.03 2.62 -16.62
C ASP A 82 -23.03 1.65 -15.97
N PHE A 83 -21.83 1.49 -16.56
CA PHE A 83 -20.80 0.66 -15.95
C PHE A 83 -20.31 1.27 -14.62
N LYS A 84 -20.01 2.58 -14.61
CA LYS A 84 -19.61 3.27 -13.37
C LYS A 84 -20.67 3.10 -12.29
N ASN A 85 -21.94 3.35 -12.61
CA ASN A 85 -23.04 3.20 -11.67
C ASN A 85 -23.17 1.75 -11.14
N LYS A 86 -23.09 0.76 -12.05
CA LYS A 86 -23.09 -0.67 -11.69
C LYS A 86 -21.95 -0.98 -10.72
N LEU A 87 -20.72 -0.57 -11.04
CA LEU A 87 -19.52 -0.81 -10.24
C LEU A 87 -19.65 -0.21 -8.84
N LEU A 88 -20.03 1.08 -8.75
CA LEU A 88 -20.10 1.81 -7.48
C LEU A 88 -21.26 1.35 -6.59
N SER A 89 -22.30 0.71 -7.14
CA SER A 89 -23.42 0.14 -6.38
C SER A 89 -23.10 -1.22 -5.75
N GLN A 90 -22.00 -1.85 -6.14
CA GLN A 90 -21.59 -3.18 -5.69
C GLN A 90 -20.72 -3.12 -4.42
N LYS A 91 -20.54 -4.29 -3.83
CA LYS A 91 -19.55 -4.54 -2.78
C LYS A 91 -18.49 -5.52 -3.30
N PRO A 92 -17.26 -5.49 -2.77
CA PRO A 92 -16.26 -6.50 -3.09
C PRO A 92 -16.79 -7.90 -2.78
N ASN A 93 -16.57 -8.84 -3.70
CA ASN A 93 -16.86 -10.25 -3.50
C ASN A 93 -15.53 -11.01 -3.32
N LEU A 94 -15.24 -11.43 -2.10
CA LEU A 94 -14.04 -12.17 -1.75
C LEU A 94 -14.23 -13.68 -1.81
N GLU A 95 -15.47 -14.17 -1.73
CA GLU A 95 -15.76 -15.60 -1.61
C GLU A 95 -15.21 -16.39 -2.81
N ASP A 96 -15.42 -15.88 -4.02
CA ASP A 96 -14.91 -16.54 -5.24
C ASP A 96 -13.37 -16.68 -5.21
N GLU A 97 -12.67 -15.68 -4.67
CA GLU A 97 -11.21 -15.71 -4.57
C GLU A 97 -10.75 -16.68 -3.47
N ILE A 98 -11.46 -16.71 -2.36
CA ILE A 98 -11.19 -17.65 -1.26
C ILE A 98 -11.38 -19.08 -1.73
N GLU A 99 -12.50 -19.39 -2.38
CA GLU A 99 -12.78 -20.72 -2.91
C GLU A 99 -11.77 -21.14 -4.00
N LYS A 100 -11.38 -20.21 -4.88
CA LYS A 100 -10.35 -20.46 -5.88
C LYS A 100 -9.01 -20.83 -5.23
N LYS A 101 -8.56 -20.05 -4.23
CA LYS A 101 -7.31 -20.33 -3.51
C LYS A 101 -7.34 -21.63 -2.72
N LEU A 102 -8.49 -22.00 -2.15
CA LEU A 102 -8.68 -23.28 -1.47
C LEU A 102 -8.60 -24.47 -2.45
N ALA A 103 -9.01 -24.28 -3.69
CA ALA A 103 -8.98 -25.31 -4.72
C ALA A 103 -7.58 -25.49 -5.39
N GLU A 104 -6.64 -24.58 -5.16
CA GLU A 104 -5.27 -24.69 -5.69
C GLU A 104 -4.57 -25.90 -5.06
N THR A 105 -3.98 -26.77 -5.90
CA THR A 105 -3.37 -28.06 -5.45
C THR A 105 -2.11 -27.88 -4.60
N ASP A 106 -1.44 -26.76 -4.73
CA ASP A 106 -0.23 -26.40 -3.96
C ASP A 106 -0.55 -25.52 -2.73
N ASN A 107 -1.82 -25.23 -2.50
CA ASN A 107 -2.22 -24.42 -1.35
C ASN A 107 -1.99 -25.15 -0.03
N THR A 108 -1.17 -24.55 0.83
CA THR A 108 -0.90 -25.03 2.19
C THR A 108 -1.61 -24.23 3.26
N LYS A 109 -2.33 -23.15 2.87
CA LYS A 109 -3.01 -22.24 3.80
C LYS A 109 -4.40 -22.76 4.17
N THR A 110 -4.79 -22.54 5.40
CA THR A 110 -6.15 -22.76 5.86
C THR A 110 -7.11 -21.70 5.31
N ARG A 111 -8.43 -21.98 5.33
CA ARG A 111 -9.44 -20.97 4.99
C ARG A 111 -9.27 -19.69 5.82
N GLU A 112 -9.04 -19.81 7.13
CA GLU A 112 -8.85 -18.66 8.02
C GLU A 112 -7.64 -17.79 7.62
N GLU A 113 -6.54 -18.39 7.19
CA GLU A 113 -5.37 -17.66 6.70
C GLU A 113 -5.64 -16.95 5.37
N ILE A 114 -6.38 -17.60 4.47
CA ILE A 114 -6.77 -17.00 3.18
C ILE A 114 -7.75 -15.83 3.40
N GLU A 115 -8.72 -15.98 4.31
CA GLU A 115 -9.65 -14.91 4.69
C GLU A 115 -8.91 -13.69 5.26
N LYS A 116 -7.95 -13.90 6.15
CA LYS A 116 -7.10 -12.82 6.70
C LYS A 116 -6.28 -12.11 5.61
N ASP A 117 -5.73 -12.85 4.66
CA ASP A 117 -5.01 -12.27 3.53
C ASP A 117 -5.95 -11.42 2.64
N ALA A 118 -7.16 -11.90 2.41
CA ALA A 118 -8.17 -11.19 1.65
C ALA A 118 -8.65 -9.91 2.35
N GLU A 119 -8.88 -9.97 3.67
CA GLU A 119 -9.19 -8.80 4.49
C GLU A 119 -8.06 -7.78 4.49
N LEU A 120 -6.81 -8.23 4.60
CA LEU A 120 -5.65 -7.36 4.51
C LEU A 120 -5.62 -6.63 3.15
N LEU A 121 -5.88 -7.32 2.07
CA LEU A 121 -5.95 -6.74 0.73
C LEU A 121 -7.02 -5.65 0.63
N ILE A 122 -8.22 -5.91 1.16
CA ILE A 122 -9.29 -4.89 1.21
C ILE A 122 -8.83 -3.69 2.03
N ASN A 123 -8.27 -3.90 3.22
CA ASN A 123 -7.78 -2.82 4.06
C ASN A 123 -6.71 -1.97 3.36
N LEU A 124 -5.80 -2.60 2.60
CA LEU A 124 -4.78 -1.90 1.82
C LEU A 124 -5.40 -1.05 0.70
N THR A 125 -6.46 -1.55 0.05
CA THR A 125 -7.10 -0.86 -1.09
C THR A 125 -8.15 0.16 -0.67
N THR A 126 -8.64 0.14 0.58
CA THR A 126 -9.68 1.05 1.11
C THR A 126 -9.19 2.02 2.18
N ASN A 127 -7.90 2.07 2.47
CA ASN A 127 -7.35 3.08 3.39
C ASN A 127 -7.16 4.44 2.70
N TYR A 128 -8.26 5.05 2.31
CA TYR A 128 -8.30 6.30 1.52
C TYR A 128 -7.60 7.50 2.18
N LYS A 129 -7.32 7.44 3.49
CA LYS A 129 -6.58 8.49 4.21
C LYS A 129 -5.11 8.55 3.82
N THR A 130 -4.53 7.42 3.39
CA THR A 130 -3.13 7.34 2.98
C THR A 130 -2.96 7.03 1.50
N GLN A 131 -4.01 7.28 0.71
CA GLN A 131 -4.00 7.10 -0.75
C GLN A 131 -4.10 8.46 -1.44
N PHE A 132 -3.26 8.65 -2.45
CA PHE A 132 -3.06 9.93 -3.12
C PHE A 132 -2.95 9.74 -4.63
N VAL A 133 -3.40 10.72 -5.41
CA VAL A 133 -3.15 10.73 -6.85
C VAL A 133 -1.66 10.91 -7.09
N LEU A 134 -1.04 10.00 -7.83
CA LEU A 134 0.36 10.13 -8.20
C LEU A 134 0.49 11.22 -9.27
N GLY A 135 1.10 12.34 -8.91
CA GLY A 135 1.33 13.46 -9.81
C GLY A 135 2.55 13.28 -10.72
N THR A 136 2.77 14.25 -11.60
CA THR A 136 3.98 14.36 -12.42
C THR A 136 4.61 15.74 -12.22
N PRO A 137 5.80 15.85 -11.61
CA PRO A 137 6.60 14.76 -11.00
C PRO A 137 5.91 14.13 -9.79
N PRO A 138 6.24 12.86 -9.45
CA PRO A 138 5.62 12.19 -8.31
C PRO A 138 6.02 12.86 -6.97
N ASN A 139 5.03 13.04 -6.11
CA ASN A 139 5.24 13.50 -4.75
C ASN A 139 5.12 12.32 -3.77
N TYR A 140 6.22 11.94 -3.13
CA TYR A 140 6.26 10.85 -2.15
C TYR A 140 6.05 11.31 -0.71
N GLU A 141 5.80 12.61 -0.50
CA GLU A 141 5.41 13.21 0.77
C GLU A 141 4.15 14.07 0.58
N PRO A 142 3.02 13.49 0.08
CA PRO A 142 1.79 14.22 -0.14
C PRO A 142 1.17 14.63 1.21
N LYS A 143 0.51 15.78 1.23
CA LYS A 143 -0.15 16.28 2.43
C LYS A 143 -1.47 15.57 2.69
N LYS A 144 -1.97 15.67 3.91
CA LYS A 144 -3.27 15.14 4.31
C LYS A 144 -4.39 15.59 3.37
N GLU A 145 -4.39 16.87 3.01
CA GLU A 145 -5.40 17.51 2.17
C GLU A 145 -5.48 16.95 0.75
N ASP A 146 -4.44 16.24 0.31
CA ASP A 146 -4.32 15.64 -1.02
C ASP A 146 -4.80 14.17 -1.03
N SER A 147 -5.20 13.62 0.12
CA SER A 147 -5.67 12.24 0.23
C SER A 147 -7.04 12.05 -0.45
N ILE A 148 -7.29 10.84 -0.92
CA ILE A 148 -8.58 10.47 -1.51
C ILE A 148 -9.74 10.75 -0.54
N ALA A 149 -9.55 10.49 0.77
CA ALA A 149 -10.55 10.79 1.79
C ALA A 149 -10.89 12.28 1.87
N GLU A 150 -9.89 13.16 1.87
CA GLU A 150 -10.11 14.61 1.93
C GLU A 150 -10.70 15.15 0.62
N ILE A 151 -10.31 14.59 -0.52
CA ILE A 151 -10.91 14.94 -1.82
C ILE A 151 -12.39 14.54 -1.86
N SER A 152 -12.72 13.34 -1.37
CA SER A 152 -14.09 12.84 -1.23
C SER A 152 -14.94 13.81 -0.41
N GLN A 153 -14.46 14.19 0.76
CA GLN A 153 -15.15 15.12 1.64
C GLN A 153 -15.38 16.49 0.97
N LYS A 154 -14.38 17.04 0.29
CA LYS A 154 -14.49 18.31 -0.43
C LYS A 154 -15.48 18.26 -1.60
N LYS A 155 -15.55 17.13 -2.32
CA LYS A 155 -16.44 16.94 -3.47
C LYS A 155 -17.84 16.48 -3.08
N GLY A 156 -18.05 15.97 -1.86
CA GLY A 156 -19.33 15.41 -1.41
C GLY A 156 -19.74 14.12 -2.13
N ILE A 157 -18.77 13.32 -2.59
CA ILE A 157 -18.96 12.02 -3.25
C ILE A 157 -18.17 10.94 -2.50
N SER A 158 -18.46 9.66 -2.75
CA SER A 158 -17.77 8.57 -2.04
C SER A 158 -16.27 8.50 -2.40
N GLU A 159 -15.45 7.98 -1.48
CA GLU A 159 -14.02 7.75 -1.73
C GLU A 159 -13.79 6.80 -2.91
N LEU A 160 -14.64 5.78 -3.04
CA LEU A 160 -14.57 4.83 -4.14
C LEU A 160 -14.83 5.51 -5.48
N GLU A 161 -15.76 6.46 -5.53
CA GLU A 161 -16.04 7.25 -6.73
C GLU A 161 -14.87 8.18 -7.07
N VAL A 162 -14.29 8.87 -6.08
CA VAL A 162 -13.08 9.68 -6.29
C VAL A 162 -11.96 8.81 -6.84
N MET A 163 -11.76 7.63 -6.27
CA MET A 163 -10.74 6.67 -6.69
C MET A 163 -10.93 6.29 -8.17
N PHE A 164 -12.16 5.93 -8.54
CA PHE A 164 -12.50 5.58 -9.92
C PHE A 164 -12.22 6.74 -10.86
N ASP A 165 -12.75 7.93 -10.57
CA ASP A 165 -12.63 9.11 -11.43
C ASP A 165 -11.17 9.55 -11.61
N GLU A 166 -10.37 9.48 -10.55
CA GLU A 166 -8.94 9.80 -10.63
C GLU A 166 -8.16 8.77 -11.45
N MET A 167 -8.45 7.49 -11.30
CA MET A 167 -7.81 6.42 -12.07
C MET A 167 -8.22 6.44 -13.54
N MET A 168 -9.43 6.90 -13.88
CA MET A 168 -9.92 7.02 -15.26
C MET A 168 -9.24 8.14 -16.07
N LYS A 169 -8.57 9.10 -15.42
CA LYS A 169 -7.81 10.14 -16.11
C LYS A 169 -6.69 9.55 -16.97
N ASN A 170 -6.21 10.34 -17.93
CA ASN A 170 -5.15 9.91 -18.86
C ASN A 170 -5.47 8.58 -19.57
N ASN A 171 -6.70 8.42 -20.04
CA ASN A 171 -7.19 7.19 -20.68
C ASN A 171 -7.09 5.96 -19.76
N GLY A 172 -7.41 6.13 -18.48
CA GLY A 172 -7.37 5.05 -17.49
C GLY A 172 -5.95 4.66 -17.03
N LYS A 173 -4.94 5.50 -17.29
CA LYS A 173 -3.53 5.22 -16.96
C LYS A 173 -3.03 5.97 -15.74
N ASN A 174 -3.90 6.74 -15.09
CA ASN A 174 -3.52 7.43 -13.87
C ASN A 174 -3.29 6.42 -12.73
N LEU A 175 -2.29 6.74 -11.89
CA LEU A 175 -1.91 5.90 -10.76
C LEU A 175 -2.31 6.57 -9.45
N ILE A 176 -2.69 5.74 -8.50
CA ILE A 176 -2.88 6.11 -7.10
C ILE A 176 -1.70 5.56 -6.30
N TYR A 177 -1.09 6.42 -5.54
CA TYR A 177 -0.05 6.07 -4.59
C TYR A 177 -0.65 5.79 -3.22
N ALA A 178 -0.51 4.57 -2.73
CA ALA A 178 -0.90 4.18 -1.37
C ALA A 178 0.35 4.16 -0.48
N ALA A 179 0.46 5.15 0.40
CA ALA A 179 1.55 5.25 1.37
C ALA A 179 1.21 4.44 2.62
N PHE A 180 2.11 3.53 3.05
CA PHE A 180 1.90 2.71 4.24
C PHE A 180 2.74 3.21 5.41
N THR A 181 3.90 2.62 5.62
CA THR A 181 4.78 2.94 6.75
C THR A 181 6.22 3.12 6.29
N PRO A 182 7.01 3.86 7.02
CA PRO A 182 6.65 4.81 8.06
C PRO A 182 6.20 6.16 7.47
N TYR A 183 4.90 6.46 7.57
CA TYR A 183 4.33 7.72 7.06
C TYR A 183 3.35 8.31 8.08
N GLU A 184 3.88 8.62 9.27
CA GLU A 184 3.10 9.21 10.35
C GLU A 184 2.88 10.70 10.14
N ASN A 185 1.66 11.15 10.39
CA ASN A 185 1.30 12.55 10.26
C ASN A 185 1.62 13.19 8.90
N TYR A 186 1.61 12.40 7.84
CA TYR A 186 1.88 12.84 6.46
C TYR A 186 3.28 13.47 6.31
N LYS A 187 4.28 12.87 6.98
CA LYS A 187 5.68 13.31 6.98
C LYS A 187 6.63 12.13 7.06
N LEU A 188 7.82 12.30 6.49
CA LEU A 188 8.91 11.34 6.55
C LEU A 188 9.87 11.58 7.73
N ASN A 189 9.38 12.15 8.85
CA ASN A 189 10.20 12.48 10.02
C ASN A 189 11.00 11.28 10.56
N PHE A 190 10.42 10.07 10.48
CA PHE A 190 11.12 8.86 10.87
C PHE A 190 12.38 8.63 10.02
N VAL A 191 12.27 8.82 8.71
CA VAL A 191 13.37 8.64 7.76
C VAL A 191 14.48 9.64 8.05
N GLU A 192 14.12 10.92 8.26
CA GLU A 192 15.08 11.99 8.61
C GLU A 192 15.82 11.65 9.90
N GLN A 193 15.10 11.25 10.96
CA GLN A 193 15.71 10.85 12.23
C GLN A 193 16.62 9.64 12.06
N ALA A 194 16.19 8.61 11.32
CA ALA A 194 16.97 7.41 11.11
C ALA A 194 18.30 7.67 10.39
N TYR A 195 18.33 8.61 9.43
CA TYR A 195 19.58 9.03 8.77
C TYR A 195 20.57 9.71 9.71
N GLY A 196 20.07 10.35 10.78
CA GLY A 196 20.91 11.00 11.79
C GLY A 196 21.58 10.06 12.80
N LEU A 197 21.21 8.78 12.83
CA LEU A 197 21.69 7.81 13.82
C LEU A 197 22.87 6.98 13.29
N LYS A 198 23.86 6.71 14.18
CA LYS A 198 25.05 5.91 13.82
C LYS A 198 24.77 4.41 13.69
N SER A 199 23.74 3.91 14.40
CA SER A 199 23.34 2.50 14.34
C SER A 199 22.51 2.17 13.13
N SER A 200 21.74 3.14 12.61
CA SER A 200 20.76 2.92 11.54
C SER A 200 21.44 2.77 10.17
N VAL A 201 20.87 1.92 9.34
CA VAL A 201 21.36 1.64 7.98
C VAL A 201 20.19 1.80 7.00
N ALA A 202 20.35 2.63 5.97
CA ALA A 202 19.37 2.69 4.90
C ALA A 202 19.35 1.36 4.13
N GLY A 203 18.18 0.74 4.03
CA GLY A 203 17.98 -0.56 3.38
C GLY A 203 16.52 -0.80 3.07
N GLY A 204 16.18 -1.98 2.53
CA GLY A 204 14.79 -2.33 2.21
C GLY A 204 14.17 -1.49 1.09
N SER A 205 14.97 -1.07 0.12
CA SER A 205 14.51 -0.26 -1.02
C SER A 205 14.07 -1.08 -2.23
N ASP A 206 14.10 -2.43 -2.13
CA ASP A 206 13.87 -3.38 -3.22
C ASP A 206 14.82 -3.22 -4.44
N GLY A 207 15.82 -2.36 -4.31
CA GLY A 207 16.83 -2.14 -5.34
C GLY A 207 17.60 -3.43 -5.64
N GLY A 208 17.48 -3.94 -6.87
CA GLY A 208 18.12 -5.17 -7.32
C GLY A 208 17.33 -6.46 -7.04
N ALA A 209 16.13 -6.38 -6.48
CA ALA A 209 15.27 -7.53 -6.27
C ALA A 209 14.39 -7.88 -7.48
N HIS A 210 14.39 -7.03 -8.49
CA HIS A 210 13.53 -7.13 -9.69
C HIS A 210 14.34 -7.00 -10.98
#